data_81b5c625de9f973952b4c45b30e27b12
#
_entry.id   81b5c625de9f973952b4c45b30e27b12
#
_cell.length_a   1.000
_cell.length_b   1.000
_cell.length_c   1.000
_cell.angle_alpha   90.00
_cell.angle_beta   90.00
_cell.angle_gamma   90.00
#
_symmetry.space_group_name_H-M   'P 1'
#
loop_
_entity.id
_entity.type
_entity.pdbx_description
1 polymer ?
#
loop_
_entity_poly.entity_id
_entity_poly.type
_entity_poly.pdbx_seq_one_letter_code
_entity_poly.pdbx_strand_id
1 'polypeptide(L)'
;PLTVTLGLTAAGAASAQTLTMGVRGGPESMDPHFSALGPHAEAAKHIFDTLVWSGTDLQIEPGLAESWTPVDDDTWEFKLRQGVKFHDGSDFDAEDVKFSIERIPVVTGPTTTAIYVRRVAGVDIIDPHTLHIHTDGQAATLPNDFIRLFIVSSEAAADYSTPETAAAGFNSGAATIGTGPYKYVSWEPKGDLVLERNDDYWRGKGAWETVIRKEIPNDSSRLAALKAGQVDVINYVSSVDYLALERDASVDAIKGDSVYIMNLQLDQRQDTPLVRAIDGSDLAENPFRDLKVRQAIDHAIDRQTMVDIVLEGLGKPANQMMPPGFFGSSESIPMPAHDPAKAKALLADAGYPDGFEVDLYCTADRLPGDGAICQGLGQMLTQVGIKTNVNAISKTVYFPAQARLEYSMFMNGWGTLTGEASYTLGGLAHSNNPEVKLGAYNRIEYKNDDVDMLLQTGATMMNADERRATYEQAMEKVMADKAYISLVQLQTVWGAKAGMLQFAPRFDEDTLAFFISPAS
;
A
#
# COMPACT_ATOMS: atom_id res chain seq x y z
N PRO A 1 -9.89 -18.60 73.40
CA PRO A 1 -10.43 -18.83 72.09
C PRO A 1 -9.57 -18.09 71.05
N LEU A 2 -8.85 -18.89 70.25
CA LEU A 2 -8.11 -18.36 69.09
C LEU A 2 -9.09 -18.27 67.91
N THR A 3 -9.29 -17.08 67.42
CA THR A 3 -10.05 -16.86 66.16
C THR A 3 -9.09 -16.93 65.00
N VAL A 4 -9.19 -18.00 64.20
CA VAL A 4 -8.46 -18.13 62.92
C VAL A 4 -9.28 -17.45 61.84
N THR A 5 -8.78 -16.32 61.33
CA THR A 5 -9.36 -15.63 60.19
C THR A 5 -8.78 -16.25 58.94
N LEU A 6 -9.58 -17.06 58.20
CA LEU A 6 -9.25 -17.51 56.82
C LEU A 6 -9.38 -16.30 55.88
N GLY A 7 -8.25 -15.80 55.41
CA GLY A 7 -8.20 -14.88 54.31
C GLY A 7 -8.49 -15.64 52.98
N LEU A 8 -9.68 -15.44 52.41
CA LEU A 8 -9.95 -15.80 51.02
C LEU A 8 -9.17 -14.83 50.10
N THR A 9 -8.06 -15.27 49.54
CA THR A 9 -7.49 -14.64 48.35
C THR A 9 -8.38 -14.99 47.19
N ALA A 10 -9.24 -14.05 46.79
CA ALA A 10 -9.90 -14.14 45.48
C ALA A 10 -8.81 -13.99 44.42
N ALA A 11 -8.40 -15.11 43.80
CA ALA A 11 -7.72 -15.09 42.54
C ALA A 11 -8.75 -14.54 41.53
N GLY A 12 -8.62 -13.26 41.18
CA GLY A 12 -9.38 -12.70 40.07
C GLY A 12 -9.08 -13.52 38.82
N ALA A 13 -10.06 -14.23 38.32
CA ALA A 13 -9.98 -14.78 36.97
C ALA A 13 -9.70 -13.60 36.04
N ALA A 14 -8.52 -13.57 35.44
CA ALA A 14 -8.24 -12.65 34.36
C ALA A 14 -9.32 -12.92 33.30
N SER A 15 -10.21 -11.96 33.09
CA SER A 15 -11.20 -12.02 32.01
C SER A 15 -10.40 -12.13 30.70
N ALA A 16 -10.72 -13.14 29.89
CA ALA A 16 -10.13 -13.31 28.57
C ALA A 16 -10.20 -11.97 27.82
N GLN A 17 -9.04 -11.42 27.46
CA GLN A 17 -8.99 -10.10 26.82
C GLN A 17 -9.35 -10.25 25.34
N THR A 18 -10.52 -9.73 24.97
CA THR A 18 -10.99 -9.70 23.59
C THR A 18 -10.73 -8.34 22.98
N LEU A 19 -10.16 -8.32 21.76
CA LEU A 19 -10.09 -7.13 20.91
C LEU A 19 -11.14 -7.25 19.81
N THR A 20 -12.06 -6.30 19.74
CA THR A 20 -13.04 -6.21 18.65
C THR A 20 -12.67 -5.05 17.73
N MET A 21 -12.37 -5.38 16.47
CA MET A 21 -11.93 -4.44 15.44
C MET A 21 -13.05 -4.20 14.43
N GLY A 22 -13.45 -2.95 14.22
CA GLY A 22 -14.33 -2.57 13.13
C GLY A 22 -13.50 -2.22 11.89
N VAL A 23 -13.54 -3.05 10.85
CA VAL A 23 -12.73 -2.86 9.64
C VAL A 23 -13.59 -2.50 8.43
N ARG A 24 -13.05 -1.67 7.53
CA ARG A 24 -13.76 -1.22 6.33
C ARG A 24 -14.03 -2.35 5.33
N GLY A 25 -13.14 -3.33 5.27
CA GLY A 25 -13.27 -4.50 4.40
C GLY A 25 -12.69 -5.74 5.04
N GLY A 26 -13.21 -6.88 4.67
CA GLY A 26 -12.78 -8.20 5.12
C GLY A 26 -12.14 -9.02 4.00
N PRO A 27 -11.76 -10.28 4.29
CA PRO A 27 -11.25 -11.20 3.29
C PRO A 27 -12.37 -11.68 2.36
N GLU A 28 -12.01 -11.91 1.10
CA GLU A 28 -12.94 -12.51 0.11
C GLU A 28 -12.97 -14.05 0.21
N SER A 29 -11.94 -14.62 0.82
CA SER A 29 -11.76 -16.04 1.13
C SER A 29 -10.79 -16.16 2.30
N MET A 30 -10.77 -17.29 2.99
CA MET A 30 -9.73 -17.59 3.99
C MET A 30 -8.45 -18.17 3.38
N ASP A 31 -8.46 -18.49 2.08
CA ASP A 31 -7.25 -18.87 1.34
C ASP A 31 -6.35 -17.64 1.12
N PRO A 32 -5.15 -17.56 1.71
CA PRO A 32 -4.28 -16.38 1.62
C PRO A 32 -3.78 -16.12 0.20
N HIS A 33 -3.87 -17.11 -0.70
CA HIS A 33 -3.44 -17.01 -2.09
C HIS A 33 -4.55 -16.54 -3.04
N PHE A 34 -5.80 -16.41 -2.56
CA PHE A 34 -6.96 -16.10 -3.38
C PHE A 34 -6.96 -14.69 -3.94
N SER A 35 -6.50 -13.69 -3.16
CA SER A 35 -6.59 -12.29 -3.55
C SER A 35 -5.39 -11.47 -3.06
N ALA A 36 -4.86 -10.61 -3.93
CA ALA A 36 -3.80 -9.66 -3.60
C ALA A 36 -4.31 -8.34 -2.99
N LEU A 37 -5.63 -8.20 -2.77
CA LEU A 37 -6.22 -6.97 -2.21
C LEU A 37 -5.80 -6.74 -0.75
N GLY A 38 -5.63 -5.47 -0.37
CA GLY A 38 -5.19 -5.07 0.96
C GLY A 38 -6.00 -5.70 2.10
N PRO A 39 -7.35 -5.57 2.16
CA PRO A 39 -8.16 -6.13 3.24
C PRO A 39 -8.07 -7.65 3.37
N HIS A 40 -7.86 -8.36 2.24
CA HIS A 40 -7.64 -9.81 2.23
C HIS A 40 -6.29 -10.16 2.86
N ALA A 41 -5.22 -9.51 2.41
CA ALA A 41 -3.87 -9.73 2.93
C ALA A 41 -3.74 -9.30 4.41
N GLU A 42 -4.40 -8.21 4.82
CA GLU A 42 -4.47 -7.80 6.24
C GLU A 42 -5.11 -8.90 7.11
N ALA A 43 -6.20 -9.52 6.66
CA ALA A 43 -6.81 -10.63 7.36
C ALA A 43 -5.86 -11.85 7.42
N ALA A 44 -5.22 -12.20 6.28
CA ALA A 44 -4.28 -13.30 6.19
C ALA A 44 -3.08 -13.15 7.14
N LYS A 45 -2.53 -11.93 7.31
CA LYS A 45 -1.41 -11.64 8.22
C LYS A 45 -1.70 -11.94 9.71
N HIS A 46 -2.94 -12.16 10.09
CA HIS A 46 -3.26 -12.62 11.45
C HIS A 46 -3.05 -14.13 11.62
N ILE A 47 -3.17 -14.90 10.53
CA ILE A 47 -3.20 -16.37 10.57
C ILE A 47 -1.93 -16.97 9.98
N PHE A 48 -1.40 -16.36 8.92
CA PHE A 48 -0.26 -16.83 8.16
C PHE A 48 0.90 -15.86 8.24
N ASP A 49 2.11 -16.35 8.36
CA ASP A 49 3.31 -15.55 8.13
C ASP A 49 3.70 -15.56 6.65
N THR A 50 4.48 -14.57 6.27
CA THR A 50 5.11 -14.48 4.95
C THR A 50 6.57 -14.94 5.00
N LEU A 51 7.12 -15.35 3.86
CA LEU A 51 8.51 -15.76 3.80
C LEU A 51 9.46 -14.62 4.20
N VAL A 52 9.20 -13.43 3.69
CA VAL A 52 9.86 -12.17 4.09
C VAL A 52 8.82 -11.26 4.74
N TRP A 53 9.15 -10.61 5.83
CA TRP A 53 8.24 -9.70 6.53
C TRP A 53 8.45 -8.24 6.07
N SER A 54 7.45 -7.40 6.20
CA SER A 54 7.60 -5.95 6.06
C SER A 54 7.37 -5.24 7.40
N GLY A 55 8.31 -4.39 7.80
CA GLY A 55 8.19 -3.52 8.96
C GLY A 55 7.03 -2.52 8.85
N THR A 56 6.85 -1.69 9.87
CA THR A 56 5.84 -0.61 9.84
C THR A 56 6.13 0.44 8.77
N ASP A 57 7.40 0.60 8.41
CA ASP A 57 7.94 1.48 7.38
C ASP A 57 8.06 0.82 6.00
N LEU A 58 7.55 -0.41 5.85
CA LEU A 58 7.61 -1.26 4.66
C LEU A 58 9.04 -1.65 4.22
N GLN A 59 10.04 -1.47 5.08
CA GLN A 59 11.33 -2.10 4.83
C GLN A 59 11.21 -3.61 5.03
N ILE A 60 11.95 -4.37 4.21
CA ILE A 60 11.94 -5.84 4.33
C ILE A 60 12.73 -6.27 5.56
N GLU A 61 12.13 -7.19 6.30
CA GLU A 61 12.67 -7.76 7.53
C GLU A 61 12.61 -9.30 7.49
N PRO A 62 13.43 -10.00 8.31
CA PRO A 62 13.29 -11.43 8.47
C PRO A 62 11.86 -11.86 8.89
N GLY A 63 11.26 -12.73 8.08
CA GLY A 63 10.01 -13.41 8.32
C GLY A 63 10.25 -14.88 8.68
N LEU A 64 9.61 -15.80 7.95
CA LEU A 64 9.92 -17.23 8.03
C LEU A 64 11.30 -17.56 7.43
N ALA A 65 11.82 -16.72 6.51
CA ALA A 65 13.23 -16.69 6.17
C ALA A 65 13.98 -15.74 7.11
N GLU A 66 15.09 -16.23 7.69
CA GLU A 66 15.99 -15.42 8.55
C GLU A 66 16.96 -14.60 7.72
N SER A 67 17.31 -15.07 6.53
CA SER A 67 18.20 -14.39 5.59
C SER A 67 17.98 -14.88 4.17
N TRP A 68 18.41 -14.03 3.22
CA TRP A 68 18.42 -14.33 1.79
C TRP A 68 19.64 -13.70 1.14
N THR A 69 20.27 -14.44 0.24
CA THR A 69 21.49 -14.01 -0.44
C THR A 69 21.49 -14.47 -1.89
N PRO A 70 21.88 -13.65 -2.86
CA PRO A 70 22.08 -14.12 -4.21
C PRO A 70 23.28 -15.08 -4.24
N VAL A 71 23.10 -16.25 -4.85
CA VAL A 71 24.16 -17.24 -5.09
C VAL A 71 24.85 -16.97 -6.42
N ASP A 72 24.06 -16.59 -7.41
CA ASP A 72 24.45 -16.16 -8.74
C ASP A 72 23.42 -15.19 -9.33
N ASP A 73 23.46 -14.94 -10.64
CA ASP A 73 22.62 -13.94 -11.31
C ASP A 73 21.11 -14.26 -11.28
N ASP A 74 20.74 -15.53 -11.19
CA ASP A 74 19.36 -16.00 -11.25
C ASP A 74 18.96 -16.96 -10.13
N THR A 75 19.77 -17.07 -9.08
CA THR A 75 19.53 -17.95 -7.94
C THR A 75 19.68 -17.22 -6.62
N TRP A 76 18.66 -17.31 -5.77
CA TRP A 76 18.66 -16.82 -4.40
C TRP A 76 18.67 -17.99 -3.41
N GLU A 77 19.58 -17.98 -2.43
CA GLU A 77 19.51 -18.83 -1.26
C GLU A 77 18.65 -18.18 -0.18
N PHE A 78 17.68 -18.92 0.36
CA PHE A 78 16.89 -18.54 1.53
C PHE A 78 17.19 -19.50 2.68
N LYS A 79 17.54 -18.95 3.84
CA LYS A 79 17.69 -19.71 5.11
C LYS A 79 16.43 -19.54 5.92
N LEU A 80 15.78 -20.65 6.27
CA LEU A 80 14.52 -20.67 6.99
C LEU A 80 14.72 -20.72 8.50
N ARG A 81 13.78 -20.12 9.21
CA ARG A 81 13.71 -20.14 10.66
C ARG A 81 13.45 -21.56 11.16
N GLN A 82 14.21 -21.98 12.18
CA GLN A 82 14.05 -23.29 12.79
C GLN A 82 13.07 -23.23 13.97
N GLY A 83 12.39 -24.35 14.22
CA GLY A 83 11.50 -24.52 15.38
C GLY A 83 10.17 -23.79 15.29
N VAL A 84 9.81 -23.25 14.13
CA VAL A 84 8.46 -22.69 13.88
C VAL A 84 7.47 -23.85 13.74
N LYS A 85 6.29 -23.68 14.35
CA LYS A 85 5.18 -24.63 14.28
C LYS A 85 3.97 -24.01 13.60
N PHE A 86 3.28 -24.81 12.82
CA PHE A 86 1.92 -24.49 12.39
C PHE A 86 0.93 -24.59 13.57
N HIS A 87 -0.27 -24.08 13.38
CA HIS A 87 -1.31 -24.01 14.41
C HIS A 87 -1.78 -25.38 14.91
N ASP A 88 -1.60 -26.44 14.13
CA ASP A 88 -1.89 -27.83 14.47
C ASP A 88 -0.73 -28.56 15.17
N GLY A 89 0.43 -27.90 15.27
CA GLY A 89 1.63 -28.40 15.92
C GLY A 89 2.63 -29.06 14.98
N SER A 90 2.33 -29.20 13.68
CA SER A 90 3.29 -29.68 12.67
C SER A 90 4.46 -28.71 12.50
N ASP A 91 5.61 -29.20 12.04
CA ASP A 91 6.80 -28.39 11.81
C ASP A 91 6.70 -27.64 10.49
N PHE A 92 7.21 -26.39 10.48
CA PHE A 92 7.43 -25.61 9.26
C PHE A 92 8.80 -25.94 8.68
N ASP A 93 8.87 -26.22 7.38
CA ASP A 93 10.11 -26.46 6.67
C ASP A 93 10.08 -25.99 5.19
N ALA A 94 11.11 -26.41 4.43
CA ALA A 94 11.31 -26.01 3.04
C ALA A 94 10.24 -26.57 2.08
N GLU A 95 9.62 -27.70 2.40
CA GLU A 95 8.53 -28.27 1.58
C GLU A 95 7.31 -27.34 1.58
N ASP A 96 7.00 -26.69 2.71
CA ASP A 96 5.87 -25.75 2.81
C ASP A 96 6.09 -24.51 1.96
N VAL A 97 7.33 -24.00 1.91
CA VAL A 97 7.69 -22.84 1.07
C VAL A 97 7.55 -23.21 -0.41
N LYS A 98 8.15 -24.33 -0.81
CA LYS A 98 8.06 -24.84 -2.19
C LYS A 98 6.60 -25.07 -2.60
N PHE A 99 5.84 -25.77 -1.76
CA PHE A 99 4.41 -26.02 -1.98
C PHE A 99 3.62 -24.72 -2.15
N SER A 100 3.85 -23.73 -1.29
CA SER A 100 3.16 -22.44 -1.36
C SER A 100 3.46 -21.70 -2.65
N ILE A 101 4.72 -21.68 -3.09
CA ILE A 101 5.14 -21.06 -4.36
C ILE A 101 4.48 -21.77 -5.56
N GLU A 102 4.52 -23.09 -5.61
CA GLU A 102 3.97 -23.90 -6.70
C GLU A 102 2.43 -23.86 -6.75
N ARG A 103 1.78 -23.71 -5.58
CA ARG A 103 0.32 -23.63 -5.46
C ARG A 103 -0.25 -22.30 -5.96
N ILE A 104 0.43 -21.16 -5.72
CA ILE A 104 -0.08 -19.83 -6.04
C ILE A 104 -0.54 -19.67 -7.49
N PRO A 105 0.20 -20.10 -8.54
CA PRO A 105 -0.25 -19.97 -9.92
C PRO A 105 -1.47 -20.83 -10.28
N VAL A 106 -1.77 -21.84 -9.48
CA VAL A 106 -2.88 -22.79 -9.70
C VAL A 106 -4.17 -22.28 -9.08
N VAL A 107 -4.08 -21.60 -7.94
CA VAL A 107 -5.23 -21.00 -7.25
C VAL A 107 -5.69 -19.75 -8.00
N THR A 108 -6.94 -19.72 -8.39
CA THR A 108 -7.50 -18.60 -9.14
C THR A 108 -8.48 -17.81 -8.28
N GLY A 109 -8.27 -16.50 -8.21
CA GLY A 109 -9.18 -15.52 -7.63
C GLY A 109 -9.29 -14.30 -8.56
N PRO A 110 -10.17 -13.35 -8.27
CA PRO A 110 -10.37 -12.15 -9.10
C PRO A 110 -9.10 -11.30 -9.23
N THR A 111 -8.24 -11.32 -8.21
CA THR A 111 -6.96 -10.59 -8.15
C THR A 111 -5.90 -11.54 -7.60
N THR A 112 -5.32 -12.35 -8.49
CA THR A 112 -4.38 -13.40 -8.11
C THR A 112 -3.10 -12.87 -7.45
N THR A 113 -2.58 -13.63 -6.47
CA THR A 113 -1.26 -13.42 -5.86
C THR A 113 -0.10 -13.93 -6.74
N ALA A 114 -0.37 -14.55 -7.89
CA ALA A 114 0.65 -15.06 -8.81
C ALA A 114 1.67 -14.00 -9.27
N ILE A 115 1.30 -12.70 -9.19
CA ILE A 115 2.21 -11.59 -9.46
C ILE A 115 3.47 -11.63 -8.57
N TYR A 116 3.38 -12.15 -7.35
CA TYR A 116 4.48 -12.18 -6.39
C TYR A 116 5.47 -13.34 -6.62
N VAL A 117 5.07 -14.37 -7.37
CA VAL A 117 5.93 -15.52 -7.73
C VAL A 117 6.24 -15.58 -9.23
N ARG A 118 5.82 -14.59 -10.01
CA ARG A 118 5.93 -14.59 -11.49
C ARG A 118 7.36 -14.67 -12.03
N ARG A 119 8.35 -14.32 -11.20
CA ARG A 119 9.78 -14.38 -11.54
C ARG A 119 10.42 -15.71 -11.12
N VAL A 120 9.71 -16.54 -10.34
CA VAL A 120 10.22 -17.83 -9.90
C VAL A 120 10.14 -18.83 -11.05
N ALA A 121 11.28 -19.40 -11.42
CA ALA A 121 11.41 -20.43 -12.43
C ALA A 121 11.45 -21.84 -11.82
N GLY A 122 11.90 -21.97 -10.55
CA GLY A 122 11.97 -23.23 -9.83
C GLY A 122 12.43 -23.06 -8.38
N VAL A 123 12.24 -24.11 -7.60
CA VAL A 123 12.67 -24.17 -6.20
C VAL A 123 13.34 -25.50 -5.92
N ASP A 124 14.60 -25.45 -5.49
CA ASP A 124 15.37 -26.60 -5.04
C ASP A 124 15.50 -26.60 -3.52
N ILE A 125 15.12 -27.71 -2.89
CA ILE A 125 15.30 -27.91 -1.46
C ILE A 125 16.71 -28.48 -1.23
N ILE A 126 17.55 -27.72 -0.54
CA ILE A 126 18.92 -28.12 -0.22
C ILE A 126 18.95 -28.95 1.08
N ASP A 127 18.20 -28.48 2.08
CA ASP A 127 17.91 -29.17 3.33
C ASP A 127 16.58 -28.64 3.91
N PRO A 128 16.05 -29.19 5.02
CA PRO A 128 14.76 -28.76 5.57
C PRO A 128 14.64 -27.25 5.88
N HIS A 129 15.77 -26.53 5.98
CA HIS A 129 15.79 -25.10 6.31
C HIS A 129 16.61 -24.27 5.32
N THR A 130 16.89 -24.80 4.13
CA THR A 130 17.61 -24.08 3.08
C THR A 130 16.99 -24.34 1.71
N LEU A 131 16.67 -23.29 1.00
CA LEU A 131 16.12 -23.33 -0.36
C LEU A 131 17.02 -22.54 -1.31
N HIS A 132 17.13 -23.04 -2.54
CA HIS A 132 17.54 -22.24 -3.69
C HIS A 132 16.30 -21.93 -4.53
N ILE A 133 16.04 -20.66 -4.76
CA ILE A 133 14.93 -20.20 -5.60
C ILE A 133 15.51 -19.62 -6.87
N HIS A 134 15.24 -20.30 -7.98
CA HIS A 134 15.68 -19.90 -9.32
C HIS A 134 14.70 -18.91 -9.92
N THR A 135 15.20 -17.90 -10.63
CA THR A 135 14.40 -16.86 -11.26
C THR A 135 14.54 -16.88 -12.78
N ASP A 136 13.55 -16.35 -13.47
CA ASP A 136 13.58 -16.12 -14.92
C ASP A 136 14.45 -14.87 -15.18
N GLY A 137 15.78 -15.07 -15.26
CA GLY A 137 16.81 -14.04 -15.30
C GLY A 137 16.95 -13.27 -13.98
N GLN A 138 17.83 -12.27 -13.94
CA GLN A 138 18.13 -11.47 -12.74
C GLN A 138 16.88 -10.84 -12.13
N ALA A 139 16.64 -11.07 -10.85
CA ALA A 139 15.48 -10.59 -10.11
C ALA A 139 15.89 -10.02 -8.74
N ALA A 140 16.53 -8.87 -8.75
CA ALA A 140 17.06 -8.22 -7.55
C ALA A 140 15.98 -7.87 -6.50
N THR A 141 14.73 -7.74 -6.92
CA THR A 141 13.59 -7.40 -6.07
C THR A 141 12.80 -8.60 -5.56
N LEU A 142 13.25 -9.84 -5.83
CA LEU A 142 12.52 -11.05 -5.44
C LEU A 142 12.17 -11.08 -3.93
N PRO A 143 13.09 -10.71 -2.99
CA PRO A 143 12.72 -10.68 -1.57
C PRO A 143 11.59 -9.69 -1.25
N ASN A 144 11.48 -8.57 -1.98
CA ASN A 144 10.40 -7.60 -1.81
C ASN A 144 9.05 -8.16 -2.27
N ASP A 145 9.02 -9.00 -3.32
CA ASP A 145 7.79 -9.67 -3.75
C ASP A 145 7.30 -10.65 -2.66
N PHE A 146 8.22 -11.26 -1.91
CA PHE A 146 7.92 -12.26 -0.89
C PHE A 146 7.36 -11.73 0.43
N ILE A 147 7.23 -10.42 0.61
CA ILE A 147 6.43 -9.83 1.69
C ILE A 147 4.93 -10.15 1.57
N ARG A 148 4.52 -10.69 0.43
CA ARG A 148 3.14 -11.14 0.14
C ARG A 148 3.07 -12.64 -0.17
N LEU A 149 4.19 -13.36 -0.03
CA LEU A 149 4.23 -14.81 -0.13
C LEU A 149 3.86 -15.42 1.22
N PHE A 150 2.56 -15.61 1.44
CA PHE A 150 2.04 -16.32 2.61
C PHE A 150 2.37 -17.81 2.52
N ILE A 151 2.84 -18.38 3.61
CA ILE A 151 3.17 -19.82 3.68
C ILE A 151 2.00 -20.58 4.29
N VAL A 152 1.55 -21.59 3.59
CA VAL A 152 0.52 -22.54 4.03
C VAL A 152 1.15 -23.91 4.31
N SER A 153 0.56 -24.68 5.25
CA SER A 153 1.00 -26.04 5.51
C SER A 153 0.78 -26.92 4.27
N SER A 154 1.83 -27.53 3.77
CA SER A 154 1.80 -28.45 2.64
C SER A 154 0.94 -29.68 2.94
N GLU A 155 0.94 -30.15 4.22
CA GLU A 155 0.13 -31.27 4.68
C GLU A 155 -1.36 -30.89 4.78
N ALA A 156 -1.69 -29.79 5.48
CA ALA A 156 -3.08 -29.36 5.68
C ALA A 156 -3.76 -28.90 4.38
N ALA A 157 -3.01 -28.34 3.43
CA ALA A 157 -3.53 -27.83 2.17
C ALA A 157 -3.39 -28.80 0.98
N ALA A 158 -2.85 -30.00 1.16
CA ALA A 158 -2.61 -30.98 0.08
C ALA A 158 -3.86 -31.24 -0.78
N ASP A 159 -4.99 -31.53 -0.13
CA ASP A 159 -6.26 -31.84 -0.80
C ASP A 159 -7.01 -30.59 -1.33
N TYR A 160 -6.48 -29.39 -1.03
CA TYR A 160 -7.10 -28.08 -1.30
C TYR A 160 -6.24 -27.20 -2.20
N SER A 161 -5.57 -27.80 -3.19
CA SER A 161 -4.60 -27.13 -4.06
C SER A 161 -5.07 -27.00 -5.51
N THR A 162 -6.37 -27.21 -5.78
CA THR A 162 -6.98 -26.93 -7.09
C THR A 162 -7.94 -25.75 -7.00
N PRO A 163 -8.28 -25.08 -8.12
CA PRO A 163 -9.25 -23.99 -8.13
C PRO A 163 -10.61 -24.36 -7.53
N GLU A 164 -11.03 -25.61 -7.69
CA GLU A 164 -12.33 -26.12 -7.23
C GLU A 164 -12.35 -26.41 -5.72
N THR A 165 -11.23 -26.83 -5.14
CA THR A 165 -11.18 -27.31 -3.74
C THR A 165 -10.64 -26.24 -2.79
N ALA A 166 -9.78 -25.33 -3.26
CA ALA A 166 -9.06 -24.37 -2.44
C ALA A 166 -9.97 -23.54 -1.54
N ALA A 167 -10.95 -22.83 -2.14
CA ALA A 167 -11.85 -21.98 -1.37
C ALA A 167 -12.66 -22.75 -0.33
N ALA A 168 -13.13 -23.97 -0.65
CA ALA A 168 -13.92 -24.79 0.28
C ALA A 168 -13.07 -25.24 1.49
N GLY A 169 -11.84 -25.70 1.29
CA GLY A 169 -10.95 -26.13 2.35
C GLY A 169 -10.56 -25.01 3.30
N PHE A 170 -10.16 -23.87 2.74
CA PHE A 170 -9.77 -22.72 3.56
C PHE A 170 -10.97 -22.05 4.24
N ASN A 171 -12.09 -21.84 3.54
CA ASN A 171 -13.26 -21.18 4.13
C ASN A 171 -13.93 -22.01 5.25
N SER A 172 -13.79 -23.33 5.22
CA SER A 172 -14.25 -24.21 6.30
C SER A 172 -13.31 -24.25 7.51
N GLY A 173 -12.09 -23.72 7.38
CA GLY A 173 -11.04 -23.81 8.39
C GLY A 173 -10.16 -25.05 8.28
N ALA A 174 -10.52 -26.05 7.46
CA ALA A 174 -9.77 -27.31 7.36
C ALA A 174 -8.31 -27.11 6.90
N ALA A 175 -8.08 -26.16 5.98
CA ALA A 175 -6.75 -25.78 5.49
C ALA A 175 -6.26 -24.42 6.01
N THR A 176 -7.03 -23.73 6.88
CA THR A 176 -6.64 -22.43 7.44
C THR A 176 -5.71 -22.62 8.64
N ILE A 177 -4.63 -23.36 8.38
CA ILE A 177 -3.58 -23.72 9.31
C ILE A 177 -2.33 -22.93 8.92
N GLY A 178 -2.01 -21.88 9.67
CA GLY A 178 -0.85 -21.02 9.45
C GLY A 178 0.14 -21.12 10.59
N THR A 179 1.20 -20.29 10.51
CA THR A 179 2.22 -20.14 11.55
C THR A 179 2.04 -18.84 12.35
N GLY A 180 1.04 -18.03 12.01
CA GLY A 180 0.86 -16.66 12.48
C GLY A 180 0.42 -16.51 13.94
N PRO A 181 0.26 -15.24 14.39
CA PRO A 181 0.00 -14.92 15.81
C PRO A 181 -1.38 -15.33 16.31
N TYR A 182 -2.32 -15.62 15.43
CA TYR A 182 -3.68 -16.04 15.77
C TYR A 182 -4.12 -17.25 14.95
N LYS A 183 -4.91 -18.13 15.58
CA LYS A 183 -5.52 -19.31 14.98
C LYS A 183 -6.94 -19.00 14.53
N TYR A 184 -7.34 -19.58 13.42
CA TYR A 184 -8.71 -19.48 12.89
C TYR A 184 -9.71 -20.19 13.83
N VAL A 185 -10.83 -19.52 14.11
CA VAL A 185 -11.98 -20.10 14.82
C VAL A 185 -13.20 -20.18 13.91
N SER A 186 -13.60 -19.05 13.33
CA SER A 186 -14.73 -19.01 12.41
C SER A 186 -14.68 -17.77 11.53
N TRP A 187 -15.30 -17.83 10.37
CA TRP A 187 -15.48 -16.71 9.47
C TRP A 187 -16.83 -16.74 8.76
N GLU A 188 -17.51 -15.61 8.72
CA GLU A 188 -18.71 -15.38 7.93
C GLU A 188 -18.40 -14.36 6.82
N PRO A 189 -18.67 -14.68 5.54
CA PRO A 189 -18.47 -13.73 4.45
C PRO A 189 -19.21 -12.41 4.69
N LYS A 190 -18.49 -11.28 4.65
CA LYS A 190 -19.00 -9.93 4.99
C LYS A 190 -19.48 -9.77 6.43
N GLY A 191 -19.10 -10.67 7.29
CA GLY A 191 -19.42 -10.69 8.72
C GLY A 191 -18.15 -10.70 9.57
N ASP A 192 -18.19 -11.48 10.64
CA ASP A 192 -17.13 -11.56 11.61
C ASP A 192 -16.09 -12.63 11.23
N LEU A 193 -14.81 -12.28 11.38
CA LEU A 193 -13.70 -13.22 11.46
C LEU A 193 -13.27 -13.31 12.93
N VAL A 194 -13.40 -14.50 13.52
CA VAL A 194 -13.05 -14.78 14.91
C VAL A 194 -11.76 -15.60 14.97
N LEU A 195 -10.83 -15.12 15.77
CA LEU A 195 -9.51 -15.68 15.92
C LEU A 195 -9.18 -15.90 17.41
N GLU A 196 -8.43 -16.96 17.73
CA GLU A 196 -7.86 -17.18 19.04
C GLU A 196 -6.33 -17.03 18.99
N ARG A 197 -5.73 -16.64 20.12
CA ARG A 197 -4.28 -16.41 20.21
C ARG A 197 -3.49 -17.71 20.00
N ASN A 198 -2.41 -17.62 19.22
CA ASN A 198 -1.36 -18.61 19.16
C ASN A 198 -0.35 -18.34 20.27
N ASP A 199 -0.44 -19.11 21.38
CA ASP A 199 0.44 -18.92 22.53
C ASP A 199 1.90 -19.34 22.25
N ASP A 200 2.12 -20.15 21.19
CA ASP A 200 3.43 -20.65 20.76
C ASP A 200 3.99 -19.88 19.55
N TYR A 201 3.44 -18.67 19.28
CA TYR A 201 3.91 -17.89 18.15
C TYR A 201 5.39 -17.52 18.27
N TRP A 202 6.15 -17.79 17.23
CA TRP A 202 7.62 -17.66 17.22
C TRP A 202 8.15 -16.23 17.49
N ARG A 203 7.34 -15.19 17.22
CA ARG A 203 7.66 -13.78 17.56
C ARG A 203 7.24 -13.40 18.98
N GLY A 204 6.69 -14.31 19.74
CA GLY A 204 6.17 -14.08 21.07
C GLY A 204 4.64 -13.98 21.12
N LYS A 205 4.12 -13.93 22.33
CA LYS A 205 2.69 -14.02 22.60
C LYS A 205 1.98 -12.69 22.35
N GLY A 206 0.92 -12.70 21.56
CA GLY A 206 0.04 -11.55 21.37
C GLY A 206 -0.69 -11.14 22.66
N ALA A 207 -1.09 -9.88 22.77
CA ALA A 207 -1.75 -9.35 23.98
C ALA A 207 -3.18 -9.88 24.16
N TRP A 208 -3.88 -10.18 23.09
CA TRP A 208 -5.31 -10.50 23.10
C TRP A 208 -5.53 -12.00 22.99
N GLU A 209 -6.40 -12.56 23.84
CA GLU A 209 -6.76 -13.99 23.79
C GLU A 209 -7.72 -14.31 22.64
N THR A 210 -8.61 -13.37 22.33
CA THR A 210 -9.55 -13.44 21.21
C THR A 210 -9.49 -12.17 20.41
N VAL A 211 -9.53 -12.28 19.08
CA VAL A 211 -9.66 -11.16 18.16
C VAL A 211 -10.90 -11.38 17.30
N ILE A 212 -11.76 -10.36 17.24
CA ILE A 212 -12.96 -10.36 16.40
C ILE A 212 -12.81 -9.21 15.40
N ARG A 213 -12.69 -9.53 14.11
CA ARG A 213 -12.68 -8.54 13.04
C ARG A 213 -14.08 -8.46 12.42
N LYS A 214 -14.77 -7.34 12.66
CA LYS A 214 -16.12 -7.06 12.12
C LYS A 214 -16.03 -6.23 10.86
N GLU A 215 -16.54 -6.73 9.75
CA GLU A 215 -16.62 -5.95 8.52
C GLU A 215 -17.77 -4.93 8.61
N ILE A 216 -17.43 -3.64 8.65
CA ILE A 216 -18.38 -2.51 8.70
C ILE A 216 -17.98 -1.51 7.60
N PRO A 217 -18.41 -1.70 6.34
CA PRO A 217 -17.95 -0.91 5.20
C PRO A 217 -18.31 0.57 5.25
N ASN A 218 -19.47 0.91 5.82
CA ASN A 218 -19.92 2.29 5.91
C ASN A 218 -19.20 3.04 7.04
N ASP A 219 -18.52 4.15 6.72
CA ASP A 219 -17.68 4.90 7.64
C ASP A 219 -18.45 5.43 8.85
N SER A 220 -19.67 6.00 8.64
CA SER A 220 -20.50 6.52 9.74
C SER A 220 -21.00 5.42 10.67
N SER A 221 -21.36 4.26 10.11
CA SER A 221 -21.78 3.08 10.90
C SER A 221 -20.62 2.53 11.72
N ARG A 222 -19.40 2.52 11.15
CA ARG A 222 -18.20 2.05 11.81
C ARG A 222 -17.81 2.97 12.98
N LEU A 223 -17.89 4.30 12.78
CA LEU A 223 -17.69 5.29 13.83
C LEU A 223 -18.76 5.17 14.94
N ALA A 224 -20.04 4.99 14.55
CA ALA A 224 -21.11 4.79 15.52
C ALA A 224 -20.90 3.53 16.38
N ALA A 225 -20.41 2.43 15.78
CA ALA A 225 -20.08 1.21 16.49
C ALA A 225 -18.96 1.42 17.54
N LEU A 226 -17.93 2.21 17.21
CA LEU A 226 -16.87 2.59 18.16
C LEU A 226 -17.46 3.39 19.33
N LYS A 227 -18.22 4.45 19.04
CA LYS A 227 -18.83 5.31 20.08
C LYS A 227 -19.84 4.56 20.97
N ALA A 228 -20.54 3.57 20.41
CA ALA A 228 -21.43 2.70 21.15
C ALA A 228 -20.71 1.59 21.94
N GLY A 229 -19.38 1.49 21.83
CA GLY A 229 -18.57 0.47 22.50
C GLY A 229 -18.73 -0.94 21.92
N GLN A 230 -19.29 -1.07 20.70
CA GLN A 230 -19.46 -2.36 20.01
C GLN A 230 -18.15 -2.87 19.39
N VAL A 231 -17.21 -1.96 19.14
CA VAL A 231 -15.83 -2.25 18.71
C VAL A 231 -14.86 -1.41 19.53
N ASP A 232 -13.61 -1.85 19.61
CA ASP A 232 -12.56 -1.22 20.42
C ASP A 232 -11.66 -0.32 19.58
N VAL A 233 -11.49 -0.67 18.30
CA VAL A 233 -10.70 0.09 17.32
C VAL A 233 -11.38 0.03 15.95
N ILE A 234 -11.25 1.10 15.19
CA ILE A 234 -11.70 1.17 13.78
C ILE A 234 -10.57 1.72 12.91
N ASN A 235 -10.52 1.28 11.66
CA ASN A 235 -9.64 1.85 10.64
C ASN A 235 -10.40 2.84 9.74
N TYR A 236 -9.68 3.65 8.96
CA TYR A 236 -10.20 4.58 7.94
C TYR A 236 -11.28 5.54 8.47
N VAL A 237 -10.94 6.33 9.48
CA VAL A 237 -11.78 7.46 9.92
C VAL A 237 -11.70 8.56 8.86
N SER A 238 -12.85 9.11 8.44
CA SER A 238 -12.90 10.20 7.46
C SER A 238 -12.32 11.50 8.04
N SER A 239 -11.84 12.42 7.19
CA SER A 239 -11.32 13.72 7.63
C SER A 239 -12.37 14.55 8.37
N VAL A 240 -13.60 14.52 7.91
CA VAL A 240 -14.73 15.20 8.57
C VAL A 240 -14.96 14.65 9.99
N ASP A 241 -14.88 13.33 10.15
CA ASP A 241 -15.06 12.67 11.45
C ASP A 241 -13.84 12.86 12.37
N TYR A 242 -12.63 12.95 11.79
CA TYR A 242 -11.39 13.13 12.54
C TYR A 242 -11.42 14.36 13.45
N LEU A 243 -11.78 15.53 12.92
CA LEU A 243 -11.89 16.77 13.70
C LEU A 243 -12.95 16.69 14.83
N ALA A 244 -13.98 15.88 14.62
CA ALA A 244 -14.97 15.61 15.66
C ALA A 244 -14.43 14.66 16.74
N LEU A 245 -13.62 13.67 16.35
CA LEU A 245 -12.99 12.73 17.28
C LEU A 245 -11.91 13.38 18.13
N GLU A 246 -11.11 14.30 17.61
CA GLU A 246 -10.11 15.04 18.41
C GLU A 246 -10.72 15.79 19.60
N ARG A 247 -12.02 16.08 19.55
CA ARG A 247 -12.76 16.78 20.62
C ARG A 247 -13.56 15.84 21.51
N ASP A 248 -13.58 14.55 21.18
CA ASP A 248 -14.38 13.54 21.90
C ASP A 248 -13.48 12.78 22.88
N ALA A 249 -13.55 13.13 24.16
CA ALA A 249 -12.72 12.52 25.21
C ALA A 249 -12.96 11.00 25.41
N SER A 250 -13.94 10.40 24.75
CA SER A 250 -14.23 8.96 24.82
C SER A 250 -13.47 8.14 23.77
N VAL A 251 -12.77 8.78 22.84
CA VAL A 251 -12.07 8.15 21.72
C VAL A 251 -10.69 8.76 21.50
N ASP A 252 -9.71 7.94 21.19
CA ASP A 252 -8.41 8.37 20.71
C ASP A 252 -8.41 8.35 19.17
N ALA A 253 -8.03 9.46 18.55
CA ALA A 253 -7.79 9.54 17.11
C ALA A 253 -6.29 9.38 16.85
N ILE A 254 -5.89 8.29 16.19
CA ILE A 254 -4.49 7.92 15.96
C ILE A 254 -4.17 8.13 14.48
N LYS A 255 -3.27 9.09 14.19
CA LYS A 255 -2.82 9.36 12.82
C LYS A 255 -1.60 8.55 12.45
N GLY A 256 -1.55 8.07 11.21
CA GLY A 256 -0.38 7.44 10.62
C GLY A 256 -0.13 7.91 9.19
N ASP A 257 1.14 7.94 8.81
CA ASP A 257 1.51 8.21 7.43
C ASP A 257 1.12 7.03 6.54
N SER A 258 0.63 7.34 5.34
CA SER A 258 0.27 6.37 4.32
C SER A 258 1.35 6.30 3.23
N VAL A 259 1.42 5.19 2.53
CA VAL A 259 2.26 5.04 1.32
C VAL A 259 1.77 5.86 0.15
N TYR A 260 0.54 6.36 0.19
CA TYR A 260 -0.08 7.02 -0.96
C TYR A 260 0.40 8.46 -1.11
N ILE A 261 1.02 8.72 -2.27
CA ILE A 261 1.32 10.07 -2.75
C ILE A 261 0.31 10.41 -3.83
N MET A 262 -0.37 11.55 -3.68
CA MET A 262 -1.22 12.12 -4.72
C MET A 262 -0.35 12.84 -5.73
N ASN A 263 -0.47 12.47 -7.00
CA ASN A 263 0.32 13.03 -8.10
C ASN A 263 -0.58 13.59 -9.19
N LEU A 264 -0.29 14.82 -9.63
CA LEU A 264 -0.78 15.36 -10.88
C LEU A 264 0.08 14.81 -12.02
N GLN A 265 -0.55 14.32 -13.07
CA GLN A 265 0.08 13.70 -14.23
C GLN A 265 -0.27 14.48 -15.48
N LEU A 266 0.74 14.81 -16.29
CA LEU A 266 0.65 15.67 -17.44
C LEU A 266 1.02 14.91 -18.72
N ASP A 267 0.07 14.75 -19.63
CA ASP A 267 0.23 13.99 -20.87
C ASP A 267 1.34 14.58 -21.76
N GLN A 268 2.28 13.73 -22.20
CA GLN A 268 3.43 14.11 -23.01
C GLN A 268 3.24 13.83 -24.52
N ARG A 269 2.08 13.33 -24.93
CA ARG A 269 1.79 13.07 -26.35
C ARG A 269 1.71 14.39 -27.15
N GLN A 270 2.03 14.33 -28.44
CA GLN A 270 1.87 15.47 -29.35
C GLN A 270 0.39 15.85 -29.47
N ASP A 271 -0.45 14.87 -29.73
CA ASP A 271 -1.89 15.04 -29.91
C ASP A 271 -2.61 14.73 -28.58
N THR A 272 -2.50 15.66 -27.62
CA THR A 272 -3.20 15.52 -26.34
C THR A 272 -4.66 15.99 -26.47
N PRO A 273 -5.64 15.25 -25.96
CA PRO A 273 -7.03 15.70 -25.98
C PRO A 273 -7.29 16.78 -24.90
N LEU A 274 -8.45 17.47 -24.97
CA LEU A 274 -8.99 18.27 -23.86
C LEU A 274 -8.13 19.45 -23.38
N VAL A 275 -7.23 19.97 -24.24
CA VAL A 275 -6.48 21.22 -24.01
C VAL A 275 -6.75 22.18 -25.15
N ARG A 276 -7.09 23.44 -24.84
CA ARG A 276 -7.50 24.46 -25.82
C ARG A 276 -6.94 25.83 -25.47
N ALA A 277 -6.88 26.71 -26.43
CA ALA A 277 -6.68 28.12 -26.16
C ALA A 277 -7.88 28.70 -25.36
N ILE A 278 -7.68 29.86 -24.69
CA ILE A 278 -8.73 30.47 -23.87
C ILE A 278 -9.99 30.84 -24.68
N ASP A 279 -9.83 31.13 -25.98
CA ASP A 279 -10.94 31.40 -26.89
C ASP A 279 -11.66 30.13 -27.41
N GLY A 280 -11.21 28.95 -26.97
CA GLY A 280 -11.78 27.66 -27.34
C GLY A 280 -11.22 27.06 -28.62
N SER A 281 -10.27 27.71 -29.29
CA SER A 281 -9.59 27.17 -30.46
C SER A 281 -8.57 26.07 -30.07
N ASP A 282 -8.22 25.24 -31.03
CA ASP A 282 -7.20 24.20 -30.83
C ASP A 282 -5.82 24.84 -30.68
N LEU A 283 -4.99 24.31 -29.78
CA LEU A 283 -3.59 24.68 -29.67
C LEU A 283 -2.75 23.93 -30.72
N ALA A 284 -1.74 24.62 -31.26
CA ALA A 284 -0.84 24.03 -32.25
C ALA A 284 0.03 22.90 -31.69
N GLU A 285 0.32 22.96 -30.39
CA GLU A 285 1.16 21.99 -29.68
C GLU A 285 0.60 21.71 -28.27
N ASN A 286 0.89 20.54 -27.76
CA ASN A 286 0.59 20.18 -26.38
C ASN A 286 1.45 21.02 -25.42
N PRO A 287 0.86 21.94 -24.60
CA PRO A 287 1.62 22.77 -23.69
C PRO A 287 2.38 22.00 -22.62
N PHE A 288 1.93 20.79 -22.26
CA PHE A 288 2.59 19.97 -21.24
C PHE A 288 3.91 19.37 -21.70
N ARG A 289 4.27 19.47 -22.98
CA ARG A 289 5.59 19.07 -23.50
C ARG A 289 6.67 20.11 -23.19
N ASP A 290 6.30 21.37 -22.93
CA ASP A 290 7.25 22.39 -22.50
C ASP A 290 7.51 22.29 -20.98
N LEU A 291 8.79 22.13 -20.60
CA LEU A 291 9.21 22.06 -19.20
C LEU A 291 8.82 23.33 -18.42
N LYS A 292 8.83 24.52 -19.05
CA LYS A 292 8.43 25.76 -18.38
C LYS A 292 6.95 25.74 -17.98
N VAL A 293 6.08 25.18 -18.81
CA VAL A 293 4.66 24.99 -18.47
C VAL A 293 4.51 24.04 -17.28
N ARG A 294 5.23 22.90 -17.27
CA ARG A 294 5.20 21.98 -16.14
C ARG A 294 5.76 22.59 -14.86
N GLN A 295 6.82 23.39 -14.96
CA GLN A 295 7.36 24.17 -13.83
C GLN A 295 6.37 25.24 -13.35
N ALA A 296 5.66 25.90 -14.26
CA ALA A 296 4.62 26.86 -13.91
C ALA A 296 3.50 26.20 -13.11
N ILE A 297 3.03 25.03 -13.54
CA ILE A 297 2.04 24.23 -12.83
C ILE A 297 2.54 23.88 -11.43
N ASP A 298 3.79 23.43 -11.30
CA ASP A 298 4.37 23.05 -10.01
C ASP A 298 4.47 24.25 -9.03
N HIS A 299 4.85 25.44 -9.52
CA HIS A 299 4.89 26.67 -8.73
C HIS A 299 3.50 27.26 -8.40
N ALA A 300 2.47 26.91 -9.15
CA ALA A 300 1.09 27.34 -8.88
C ALA A 300 0.48 26.65 -7.65
N ILE A 301 1.03 25.49 -7.25
CA ILE A 301 0.43 24.62 -6.24
C ILE A 301 0.92 24.97 -4.84
N ASP A 302 0.00 25.38 -3.97
CA ASP A 302 0.23 25.55 -2.54
C ASP A 302 -0.08 24.23 -1.80
N ARG A 303 0.96 23.42 -1.65
CA ARG A 303 0.86 22.11 -1.00
C ARG A 303 0.51 22.20 0.48
N GLN A 304 0.98 23.26 1.16
CA GLN A 304 0.68 23.45 2.57
C GLN A 304 -0.79 23.81 2.78
N THR A 305 -1.32 24.74 2.00
CA THR A 305 -2.76 25.06 2.02
C THR A 305 -3.62 23.85 1.65
N MET A 306 -3.14 23.01 0.72
CA MET A 306 -3.83 21.76 0.38
C MET A 306 -3.91 20.81 1.57
N VAL A 307 -2.84 20.68 2.35
CA VAL A 307 -2.84 19.88 3.58
C VAL A 307 -3.74 20.52 4.65
N ASP A 308 -3.53 21.78 4.96
CA ASP A 308 -4.15 22.43 6.12
C ASP A 308 -5.65 22.66 5.95
N ILE A 309 -6.08 23.00 4.73
CA ILE A 309 -7.46 23.40 4.46
C ILE A 309 -8.24 22.30 3.74
N VAL A 310 -7.65 21.70 2.69
CA VAL A 310 -8.39 20.73 1.86
C VAL A 310 -8.45 19.35 2.54
N LEU A 311 -7.35 18.95 3.20
CA LEU A 311 -7.25 17.69 3.91
C LEU A 311 -7.46 17.80 5.44
N GLU A 312 -7.78 19.01 5.93
CA GLU A 312 -8.03 19.24 7.37
C GLU A 312 -6.86 18.77 8.26
N GLY A 313 -5.63 18.90 7.76
CA GLY A 313 -4.40 18.48 8.44
C GLY A 313 -4.07 16.97 8.30
N LEU A 314 -4.79 16.23 7.46
CA LEU A 314 -4.55 14.79 7.23
C LEU A 314 -3.67 14.53 6.01
N GLY A 315 -2.45 15.01 6.07
CA GLY A 315 -1.44 14.81 5.02
C GLY A 315 -0.15 15.54 5.31
N LYS A 316 0.80 15.38 4.40
CA LYS A 316 2.07 16.11 4.37
C LYS A 316 2.34 16.59 2.94
N PRO A 317 2.90 17.79 2.74
CA PRO A 317 3.39 18.18 1.42
C PRO A 317 4.36 17.14 0.86
N ALA A 318 4.26 16.82 -0.44
CA ALA A 318 5.12 15.86 -1.10
C ALA A 318 5.94 16.50 -2.22
N ASN A 319 7.21 16.10 -2.33
CA ASN A 319 8.16 16.57 -3.35
C ASN A 319 8.60 15.48 -4.32
N GLN A 320 8.22 14.22 -4.08
CA GLN A 320 8.56 13.06 -4.90
C GLN A 320 7.47 12.00 -4.88
N MET A 321 7.57 11.00 -5.77
CA MET A 321 6.48 10.05 -6.06
C MET A 321 6.31 8.95 -4.99
N MET A 322 7.08 8.98 -3.92
CA MET A 322 7.03 8.03 -2.81
C MET A 322 7.38 8.72 -1.48
N PRO A 323 7.03 8.13 -0.33
CA PRO A 323 7.37 8.70 0.96
C PRO A 323 8.90 8.84 1.16
N PRO A 324 9.36 9.88 1.86
CA PRO A 324 10.78 9.99 2.24
C PRO A 324 11.24 8.80 3.09
N GLY A 325 12.51 8.39 2.90
CA GLY A 325 13.12 7.27 3.62
C GLY A 325 12.87 5.89 3.00
N PHE A 326 11.97 5.78 2.02
CA PHE A 326 11.77 4.55 1.28
C PHE A 326 12.96 4.26 0.34
N PHE A 327 13.21 3.00 0.04
CA PHE A 327 14.33 2.59 -0.79
C PHE A 327 14.28 3.22 -2.18
N GLY A 328 15.26 4.07 -2.51
CA GLY A 328 15.33 4.83 -3.76
C GLY A 328 14.56 6.16 -3.75
N SER A 329 14.06 6.62 -2.58
CA SER A 329 13.67 8.02 -2.39
C SER A 329 14.93 8.88 -2.24
N SER A 330 14.91 10.12 -2.78
CA SER A 330 16.07 11.00 -2.69
C SER A 330 15.83 12.17 -1.73
N GLU A 331 16.78 12.40 -0.83
CA GLU A 331 16.79 13.58 0.05
C GLU A 331 17.24 14.86 -0.66
N SER A 332 17.81 14.75 -1.86
CA SER A 332 18.32 15.90 -2.63
C SER A 332 17.20 16.68 -3.34
N ILE A 333 15.99 16.11 -3.48
CA ILE A 333 14.88 16.75 -4.17
C ILE A 333 14.25 17.82 -3.26
N PRO A 334 14.37 19.12 -3.62
CA PRO A 334 13.80 20.17 -2.78
C PRO A 334 12.28 20.19 -2.84
N MET A 335 11.63 20.63 -1.76
CA MET A 335 10.20 20.94 -1.77
C MET A 335 9.95 22.12 -2.72
N PRO A 336 9.07 21.98 -3.73
CA PRO A 336 8.76 23.09 -4.64
C PRO A 336 8.13 24.27 -3.89
N ALA A 337 8.60 25.49 -4.18
CA ALA A 337 8.03 26.70 -3.60
C ALA A 337 6.73 27.06 -4.32
N HIS A 338 5.71 27.42 -3.56
CA HIS A 338 4.51 28.08 -4.08
C HIS A 338 4.86 29.52 -4.48
N ASP A 339 4.81 29.82 -5.78
CA ASP A 339 5.10 31.13 -6.35
C ASP A 339 4.22 31.40 -7.59
N PRO A 340 2.99 31.88 -7.39
CA PRO A 340 2.08 32.20 -8.51
C PRO A 340 2.59 33.25 -9.47
N ALA A 341 3.46 34.19 -9.01
CA ALA A 341 4.03 35.19 -9.88
C ALA A 341 5.05 34.55 -10.84
N LYS A 342 5.90 33.69 -10.34
CA LYS A 342 6.84 32.89 -11.15
C LYS A 342 6.09 31.97 -12.11
N ALA A 343 4.99 31.34 -11.65
CA ALA A 343 4.15 30.50 -12.50
C ALA A 343 3.63 31.28 -13.72
N LYS A 344 3.08 32.47 -13.53
CA LYS A 344 2.62 33.33 -14.63
C LYS A 344 3.76 33.75 -15.56
N ALA A 345 4.92 34.11 -15.03
CA ALA A 345 6.08 34.46 -15.83
C ALA A 345 6.55 33.27 -16.71
N LEU A 346 6.61 32.05 -16.14
CA LEU A 346 6.98 30.85 -16.89
C LEU A 346 5.96 30.50 -18.00
N LEU A 347 4.66 30.71 -17.76
CA LEU A 347 3.63 30.53 -18.79
C LEU A 347 3.82 31.51 -19.93
N ALA A 348 4.05 32.78 -19.62
CA ALA A 348 4.32 33.81 -20.64
C ALA A 348 5.58 33.52 -21.44
N ASP A 349 6.67 33.09 -20.77
CA ASP A 349 7.93 32.69 -21.41
C ASP A 349 7.79 31.43 -22.29
N ALA A 350 6.81 30.59 -22.00
CA ALA A 350 6.46 29.41 -22.79
C ALA A 350 5.51 29.71 -23.97
N GLY A 351 5.10 31.00 -24.15
CA GLY A 351 4.20 31.43 -25.21
C GLY A 351 2.72 31.40 -24.84
N TYR A 352 2.39 31.25 -23.56
CA TYR A 352 1.01 31.24 -23.04
C TYR A 352 0.75 32.42 -22.07
N PRO A 353 0.93 33.69 -22.47
CA PRO A 353 0.75 34.87 -21.58
C PRO A 353 -0.68 34.99 -21.05
N ASP A 354 -1.67 34.55 -21.84
CA ASP A 354 -3.09 34.54 -21.47
C ASP A 354 -3.55 33.20 -20.87
N GLY A 355 -2.61 32.25 -20.77
CA GLY A 355 -2.89 30.88 -20.32
C GLY A 355 -3.56 30.01 -21.38
N PHE A 356 -4.22 28.94 -20.90
CA PHE A 356 -4.97 27.98 -21.73
C PHE A 356 -6.07 27.30 -20.91
N GLU A 357 -6.98 26.60 -21.59
CA GLU A 357 -8.04 25.82 -20.95
C GLU A 357 -7.74 24.33 -20.98
N VAL A 358 -8.02 23.61 -19.88
CA VAL A 358 -7.81 22.16 -19.76
C VAL A 358 -8.85 21.51 -18.86
N ASP A 359 -9.22 20.27 -19.18
CA ASP A 359 -10.02 19.43 -18.30
C ASP A 359 -9.10 18.63 -17.36
N LEU A 360 -9.33 18.74 -16.04
CA LEU A 360 -8.66 17.95 -15.01
C LEU A 360 -9.57 16.82 -14.55
N TYR A 361 -9.08 15.59 -14.66
CA TYR A 361 -9.81 14.40 -14.22
C TYR A 361 -9.23 13.80 -12.95
N CYS A 362 -10.12 13.36 -12.02
CA CYS A 362 -9.75 12.75 -10.76
C CYS A 362 -10.78 11.71 -10.35
N THR A 363 -10.40 10.78 -9.47
CA THR A 363 -11.37 9.97 -8.75
C THR A 363 -12.07 10.80 -7.67
N ALA A 364 -13.30 10.40 -7.29
CA ALA A 364 -14.05 11.02 -6.19
C ALA A 364 -14.36 10.03 -5.05
N ASP A 365 -13.99 8.76 -5.23
CA ASP A 365 -14.44 7.65 -4.36
C ASP A 365 -13.36 6.58 -4.13
N ARG A 366 -12.08 6.91 -4.35
CA ARG A 366 -10.98 5.95 -4.21
C ARG A 366 -10.16 6.16 -2.94
N LEU A 367 -9.63 7.37 -2.76
CA LEU A 367 -8.75 7.72 -1.65
C LEU A 367 -9.37 8.86 -0.81
N PRO A 368 -9.00 8.99 0.46
CA PRO A 368 -9.48 10.08 1.29
C PRO A 368 -9.17 11.45 0.65
N GLY A 369 -10.19 12.29 0.51
CA GLY A 369 -10.04 13.67 0.03
C GLY A 369 -9.73 13.85 -1.46
N ASP A 370 -9.69 12.79 -2.28
CA ASP A 370 -9.30 12.86 -3.70
C ASP A 370 -10.11 13.90 -4.50
N GLY A 371 -11.43 13.92 -4.37
CA GLY A 371 -12.29 14.92 -5.02
C GLY A 371 -12.03 16.34 -4.52
N ALA A 372 -11.79 16.55 -3.23
CA ALA A 372 -11.51 17.85 -2.65
C ALA A 372 -10.12 18.39 -3.07
N ILE A 373 -9.09 17.52 -3.09
CA ILE A 373 -7.75 17.86 -3.62
C ILE A 373 -7.87 18.31 -5.07
N CYS A 374 -8.66 17.60 -5.88
CA CYS A 374 -8.90 17.92 -7.28
C CYS A 374 -9.51 19.33 -7.45
N GLN A 375 -10.52 19.69 -6.66
CA GLN A 375 -11.15 21.01 -6.69
C GLN A 375 -10.17 22.11 -6.26
N GLY A 376 -9.41 21.90 -5.20
CA GLY A 376 -8.38 22.83 -4.73
C GLY A 376 -7.30 23.08 -5.80
N LEU A 377 -6.83 21.99 -6.43
CA LEU A 377 -5.86 22.05 -7.51
C LEU A 377 -6.38 22.88 -8.71
N GLY A 378 -7.61 22.60 -9.14
CA GLY A 378 -8.25 23.37 -10.25
C GLY A 378 -8.36 24.85 -9.96
N GLN A 379 -8.65 25.25 -8.71
CA GLN A 379 -8.68 26.66 -8.30
C GLN A 379 -7.28 27.29 -8.36
N MET A 380 -6.26 26.62 -7.83
CA MET A 380 -4.88 27.12 -7.84
C MET A 380 -4.35 27.33 -9.27
N LEU A 381 -4.60 26.38 -10.16
CA LEU A 381 -4.21 26.48 -11.57
C LEU A 381 -4.95 27.62 -12.29
N THR A 382 -6.24 27.79 -12.02
CA THR A 382 -7.03 28.88 -12.61
C THR A 382 -6.52 30.25 -12.18
N GLN A 383 -6.01 30.42 -10.96
CA GLN A 383 -5.45 31.71 -10.48
C GLN A 383 -4.20 32.15 -11.25
N VAL A 384 -3.47 31.23 -11.87
CA VAL A 384 -2.28 31.57 -12.66
C VAL A 384 -2.54 31.63 -14.15
N GLY A 385 -3.80 31.44 -14.61
CA GLY A 385 -4.22 31.57 -16.01
C GLY A 385 -4.50 30.21 -16.70
N ILE A 386 -4.30 29.07 -16.02
CA ILE A 386 -4.68 27.78 -16.57
C ILE A 386 -6.15 27.52 -16.17
N LYS A 387 -7.08 27.89 -17.05
CA LYS A 387 -8.51 27.68 -16.83
C LYS A 387 -8.80 26.18 -16.75
N THR A 388 -9.14 25.70 -15.56
CA THR A 388 -9.24 24.27 -15.25
C THR A 388 -10.68 23.85 -15.00
N ASN A 389 -11.22 22.98 -15.85
CA ASN A 389 -12.53 22.34 -15.66
C ASN A 389 -12.34 21.04 -14.87
N VAL A 390 -12.80 21.01 -13.64
CA VAL A 390 -12.60 19.84 -12.75
C VAL A 390 -13.68 18.80 -12.94
N ASN A 391 -13.27 17.57 -13.21
CA ASN A 391 -14.09 16.38 -13.39
C ASN A 391 -13.72 15.32 -12.35
N ALA A 392 -14.28 15.41 -11.14
CA ALA A 392 -14.18 14.38 -10.11
C ALA A 392 -15.25 13.33 -10.33
N ILE A 393 -14.86 12.12 -10.74
CA ILE A 393 -15.77 11.04 -11.18
C ILE A 393 -15.50 9.74 -10.44
N SER A 394 -16.44 8.79 -10.53
CA SER A 394 -16.25 7.47 -9.91
C SER A 394 -15.04 6.73 -10.52
N LYS A 395 -14.28 6.04 -9.66
CA LYS A 395 -13.12 5.21 -10.06
C LYS A 395 -13.46 4.17 -11.13
N THR A 396 -14.71 3.66 -11.14
CA THR A 396 -15.17 2.69 -12.13
C THR A 396 -15.31 3.26 -13.54
N VAL A 397 -15.50 4.57 -13.66
CA VAL A 397 -15.50 5.31 -14.93
C VAL A 397 -14.09 5.85 -15.24
N TYR A 398 -13.41 6.36 -14.22
CA TYR A 398 -12.11 7.02 -14.36
C TYR A 398 -11.03 6.08 -14.91
N PHE A 399 -10.80 4.90 -14.30
CA PHE A 399 -9.68 4.03 -14.68
C PHE A 399 -9.78 3.43 -16.09
N PRO A 400 -10.96 2.99 -16.58
CA PRO A 400 -11.07 2.55 -17.96
C PRO A 400 -10.76 3.65 -18.98
N ALA A 401 -11.19 4.89 -18.72
CA ALA A 401 -10.91 6.03 -19.61
C ALA A 401 -9.42 6.44 -19.56
N GLN A 402 -8.82 6.46 -18.37
CA GLN A 402 -7.38 6.67 -18.19
C GLN A 402 -6.55 5.61 -18.95
N ALA A 403 -6.96 4.35 -18.87
CA ALA A 403 -6.28 3.26 -19.58
C ALA A 403 -6.35 3.39 -21.12
N ARG A 404 -7.40 4.05 -21.64
CA ARG A 404 -7.52 4.39 -23.06
C ARG A 404 -6.86 5.72 -23.43
N LEU A 405 -6.14 6.36 -22.49
CA LEU A 405 -5.43 7.62 -22.68
C LEU A 405 -6.35 8.79 -23.07
N GLU A 406 -7.55 8.85 -22.50
CA GLU A 406 -8.56 9.89 -22.83
C GLU A 406 -8.33 11.21 -22.06
N TYR A 407 -7.36 11.27 -21.15
CA TYR A 407 -7.08 12.45 -20.33
C TYR A 407 -5.75 13.11 -20.69
N SER A 408 -5.71 14.46 -20.62
CA SER A 408 -4.50 15.26 -20.81
C SER A 408 -3.86 15.66 -19.50
N MET A 409 -4.69 15.98 -18.52
CA MET A 409 -4.28 16.29 -17.16
C MET A 409 -5.16 15.52 -16.17
N PHE A 410 -4.56 14.77 -15.28
CA PHE A 410 -5.31 13.99 -14.34
C PHE A 410 -4.53 13.76 -13.03
N MET A 411 -5.26 13.59 -11.94
CA MET A 411 -4.68 13.32 -10.63
C MET A 411 -4.96 11.88 -10.23
N ASN A 412 -3.93 11.21 -9.72
CA ASN A 412 -4.03 9.86 -9.20
C ASN A 412 -3.14 9.69 -7.96
N GLY A 413 -3.61 8.92 -6.99
CA GLY A 413 -2.79 8.47 -5.87
C GLY A 413 -2.08 7.16 -6.20
N TRP A 414 -0.80 7.07 -5.86
CA TRP A 414 0.00 5.87 -6.00
C TRP A 414 0.64 5.49 -4.67
N GLY A 415 0.50 4.23 -4.27
CA GLY A 415 1.12 3.69 -3.06
C GLY A 415 2.31 2.81 -3.39
N THR A 416 3.45 3.07 -2.77
CA THR A 416 4.68 2.26 -2.94
C THR A 416 4.61 1.02 -2.05
N LEU A 417 3.77 0.05 -2.43
CA LEU A 417 3.40 -1.09 -1.59
C LEU A 417 4.54 -2.07 -1.29
N THR A 418 5.62 -2.04 -2.05
CA THR A 418 6.82 -2.86 -1.83
C THR A 418 7.90 -2.15 -1.03
N GLY A 419 7.68 -0.88 -0.63
CA GLY A 419 8.68 -0.06 0.05
C GLY A 419 9.86 0.38 -0.85
N GLU A 420 9.83 0.09 -2.17
CA GLU A 420 10.94 0.31 -3.08
C GLU A 420 10.53 1.10 -4.34
N ALA A 421 11.40 1.99 -4.81
CA ALA A 421 11.20 2.83 -5.99
C ALA A 421 11.02 2.03 -7.29
N SER A 422 11.57 0.83 -7.39
CA SER A 422 11.37 -0.08 -8.53
C SER A 422 9.89 -0.28 -8.88
N TYR A 423 9.03 -0.42 -7.86
CA TYR A 423 7.60 -0.57 -8.04
C TYR A 423 6.95 0.70 -8.59
N THR A 424 7.26 1.85 -8.00
CA THR A 424 6.67 3.13 -8.38
C THR A 424 7.20 3.64 -9.70
N LEU A 425 8.53 3.76 -9.83
CA LEU A 425 9.15 4.29 -11.06
C LEU A 425 9.04 3.30 -12.21
N GLY A 426 9.26 2.02 -11.95
CA GLY A 426 9.13 0.97 -12.96
C GLY A 426 7.71 0.86 -13.52
N GLY A 427 6.69 1.13 -12.70
CA GLY A 427 5.29 1.13 -13.13
C GLY A 427 4.87 2.41 -13.86
N LEU A 428 5.25 3.57 -13.35
CA LEU A 428 4.76 4.87 -13.78
C LEU A 428 5.71 5.62 -14.73
N ALA A 429 7.04 5.61 -14.47
CA ALA A 429 7.98 6.52 -15.11
C ALA A 429 8.82 5.89 -16.22
N HIS A 430 8.89 4.57 -16.32
CA HIS A 430 9.51 3.91 -17.48
C HIS A 430 8.61 4.04 -18.71
N SER A 431 9.19 4.22 -19.89
CA SER A 431 8.47 4.09 -21.17
C SER A 431 7.74 2.74 -21.22
N ASN A 432 6.50 2.73 -21.71
CA ASN A 432 5.74 1.47 -21.77
C ASN A 432 6.47 0.44 -22.66
N ASN A 433 7.02 -0.58 -22.04
CA ASN A 433 7.75 -1.66 -22.70
C ASN A 433 7.32 -3.03 -22.16
N PRO A 434 6.41 -3.73 -22.88
CA PRO A 434 5.93 -5.05 -22.46
C PRO A 434 7.00 -6.14 -22.42
N GLU A 435 8.10 -6.00 -23.19
CA GLU A 435 9.18 -7.00 -23.24
C GLU A 435 9.94 -7.08 -21.91
N VAL A 436 10.21 -5.92 -21.30
CA VAL A 436 10.85 -5.83 -19.98
C VAL A 436 9.83 -5.69 -18.84
N LYS A 437 8.52 -5.69 -19.16
CA LYS A 437 7.39 -5.59 -18.21
C LYS A 437 7.42 -4.32 -17.35
N LEU A 438 7.90 -3.21 -17.92
CA LEU A 438 7.97 -1.89 -17.28
C LEU A 438 7.04 -0.89 -17.99
N GLY A 439 6.69 0.21 -17.30
CA GLY A 439 5.88 1.30 -17.83
C GLY A 439 4.38 0.98 -18.02
N ALA A 440 3.89 -0.13 -17.47
CA ALA A 440 2.51 -0.57 -17.67
C ALA A 440 1.44 0.45 -17.19
N TYR A 441 1.80 1.36 -16.30
CA TYR A 441 0.94 2.42 -15.76
C TYR A 441 1.37 3.83 -16.17
N ASN A 442 2.32 3.96 -17.10
CA ASN A 442 2.70 5.24 -17.70
C ASN A 442 1.58 5.71 -18.67
N ARG A 443 0.58 6.38 -18.11
CA ARG A 443 -0.62 6.85 -18.83
C ARG A 443 -0.46 8.23 -19.47
N ILE A 444 0.70 8.86 -19.29
CA ILE A 444 1.04 10.16 -19.88
C ILE A 444 2.05 10.04 -21.02
N GLU A 445 2.45 8.84 -21.36
CA GLU A 445 3.50 8.54 -22.34
C GLU A 445 4.79 9.35 -22.11
N TYR A 446 5.13 9.53 -20.82
CA TYR A 446 6.43 10.08 -20.43
C TYR A 446 7.55 9.20 -20.97
N LYS A 447 8.58 9.82 -21.54
CA LYS A 447 9.74 9.17 -22.07
C LYS A 447 11.01 9.95 -21.74
N ASN A 448 11.97 9.25 -21.11
CA ASN A 448 13.33 9.71 -20.89
C ASN A 448 14.25 8.50 -20.93
N ASP A 449 15.09 8.42 -21.99
CA ASP A 449 15.94 7.25 -22.24
C ASP A 449 16.95 7.02 -21.08
N ASP A 450 17.42 8.07 -20.38
CA ASP A 450 18.27 7.94 -19.19
C ASP A 450 17.51 7.31 -18.02
N VAL A 451 16.24 7.71 -17.83
CA VAL A 451 15.37 7.12 -16.77
C VAL A 451 15.13 5.67 -17.07
N ASP A 452 14.75 5.34 -18.30
CA ASP A 452 14.52 3.95 -18.74
C ASP A 452 15.76 3.08 -18.49
N MET A 453 16.95 3.56 -18.85
CA MET A 453 18.21 2.86 -18.63
C MET A 453 18.50 2.65 -17.12
N LEU A 454 18.30 3.67 -16.29
CA LEU A 454 18.51 3.57 -14.84
C LEU A 454 17.54 2.55 -14.22
N LEU A 455 16.28 2.56 -14.63
CA LEU A 455 15.27 1.63 -14.11
C LEU A 455 15.53 0.18 -14.52
N GLN A 456 15.95 -0.05 -15.75
CA GLN A 456 16.34 -1.38 -16.22
C GLN A 456 17.60 -1.88 -15.51
N THR A 457 18.62 -1.01 -15.35
CA THR A 457 19.86 -1.35 -14.63
C THR A 457 19.55 -1.69 -13.18
N GLY A 458 18.75 -0.86 -12.49
CA GLY A 458 18.37 -1.11 -11.11
C GLY A 458 17.59 -2.41 -10.92
N ALA A 459 16.73 -2.79 -11.88
CA ALA A 459 15.93 -4.01 -11.79
C ALA A 459 16.76 -5.31 -11.78
N THR A 460 17.98 -5.26 -12.29
CA THR A 460 18.92 -6.40 -12.35
C THR A 460 20.11 -6.28 -11.39
N MET A 461 20.25 -5.14 -10.69
CA MET A 461 21.39 -4.84 -9.83
C MET A 461 21.22 -5.53 -8.47
N MET A 462 22.01 -6.57 -8.22
CA MET A 462 21.93 -7.38 -7.00
C MET A 462 22.50 -6.67 -5.76
N ASN A 463 23.49 -5.78 -5.92
CA ASN A 463 24.00 -4.95 -4.82
C ASN A 463 22.96 -3.91 -4.40
N ALA A 464 22.48 -4.00 -3.16
CA ALA A 464 21.38 -3.16 -2.67
C ALA A 464 21.75 -1.67 -2.58
N ASP A 465 22.98 -1.33 -2.19
CA ASP A 465 23.40 0.07 -2.05
C ASP A 465 23.54 0.75 -3.43
N GLU A 466 24.15 0.06 -4.38
CA GLU A 466 24.25 0.55 -5.76
C GLU A 466 22.88 0.65 -6.42
N ARG A 467 21.99 -0.32 -6.18
CA ARG A 467 20.60 -0.29 -6.65
C ARG A 467 19.84 0.90 -6.06
N ARG A 468 19.98 1.16 -4.77
CA ARG A 468 19.40 2.33 -4.10
C ARG A 468 19.83 3.62 -4.78
N ALA A 469 21.14 3.82 -4.94
CA ALA A 469 21.70 5.02 -5.57
C ALA A 469 21.23 5.18 -7.02
N THR A 470 21.06 4.08 -7.76
CA THR A 470 20.54 4.08 -9.13
C THR A 470 19.07 4.54 -9.17
N TYR A 471 18.24 4.08 -8.25
CA TYR A 471 16.84 4.52 -8.17
C TYR A 471 16.70 5.96 -7.64
N GLU A 472 17.56 6.41 -6.73
CA GLU A 472 17.61 7.81 -6.31
C GLU A 472 17.90 8.74 -7.50
N GLN A 473 18.88 8.39 -8.34
CA GLN A 473 19.17 9.14 -9.57
C GLN A 473 17.98 9.13 -10.55
N ALA A 474 17.29 8.00 -10.71
CA ALA A 474 16.11 7.93 -11.54
C ALA A 474 14.98 8.83 -10.99
N MET A 475 14.73 8.79 -9.67
CA MET A 475 13.75 9.66 -9.02
C MET A 475 14.05 11.14 -9.23
N GLU A 476 15.31 11.55 -9.05
CA GLU A 476 15.75 12.95 -9.25
C GLU A 476 15.47 13.43 -10.69
N LYS A 477 15.79 12.60 -11.70
CA LYS A 477 15.52 12.92 -13.10
C LYS A 477 14.02 13.05 -13.39
N VAL A 478 13.22 12.09 -12.95
CA VAL A 478 11.76 12.13 -13.11
C VAL A 478 11.15 13.39 -12.48
N MET A 479 11.60 13.73 -11.27
CA MET A 479 11.09 14.90 -10.56
C MET A 479 11.61 16.22 -11.17
N ALA A 480 12.79 16.23 -11.79
CA ALA A 480 13.30 17.39 -12.53
C ALA A 480 12.49 17.65 -13.82
N ASP A 481 12.05 16.61 -14.49
CA ASP A 481 11.25 16.70 -15.73
C ASP A 481 9.81 17.17 -15.50
N LYS A 482 9.30 17.11 -14.26
CA LYS A 482 7.97 17.62 -13.88
C LYS A 482 6.79 17.04 -14.69
N ALA A 483 6.96 15.90 -15.33
CA ALA A 483 5.84 15.19 -15.97
C ALA A 483 4.85 14.62 -14.93
N TYR A 484 5.40 14.25 -13.76
CA TYR A 484 4.69 13.92 -12.53
C TYR A 484 4.94 15.03 -11.52
N ILE A 485 3.89 15.58 -10.95
CA ILE A 485 3.96 16.62 -9.92
C ILE A 485 3.36 16.04 -8.64
N SER A 486 4.21 15.74 -7.66
CA SER A 486 3.77 15.25 -6.35
C SER A 486 3.13 16.37 -5.55
N LEU A 487 1.98 16.08 -4.97
CA LEU A 487 1.13 17.04 -4.27
C LEU A 487 1.23 16.86 -2.76
N VAL A 488 0.68 15.77 -2.27
CA VAL A 488 0.60 15.44 -0.84
C VAL A 488 0.79 13.94 -0.61
N GLN A 489 1.44 13.61 0.48
CA GLN A 489 1.37 12.29 1.09
C GLN A 489 0.12 12.24 1.96
N LEU A 490 -0.71 11.24 1.77
CA LEU A 490 -1.89 11.05 2.59
C LEU A 490 -1.52 10.55 3.99
N GLN A 491 -2.37 10.86 4.95
CA GLN A 491 -2.38 10.24 6.27
C GLN A 491 -3.70 9.51 6.47
N THR A 492 -3.64 8.38 7.15
CA THR A 492 -4.84 7.63 7.55
C THR A 492 -5.07 7.78 9.05
N VAL A 493 -6.31 7.57 9.48
CA VAL A 493 -6.70 7.72 10.88
C VAL A 493 -7.40 6.46 11.36
N TRP A 494 -6.98 6.01 12.53
CA TRP A 494 -7.69 5.02 13.33
C TRP A 494 -8.41 5.71 14.47
N GLY A 495 -9.58 5.19 14.83
CA GLY A 495 -10.26 5.56 16.07
C GLY A 495 -10.18 4.41 17.07
N ALA A 496 -9.86 4.68 18.33
CA ALA A 496 -9.84 3.69 19.38
C ALA A 496 -10.60 4.18 20.62
N LYS A 497 -11.07 3.29 21.48
CA LYS A 497 -11.59 3.68 22.82
C LYS A 497 -10.49 4.38 23.59
N ALA A 498 -10.80 5.53 24.18
CA ALA A 498 -9.84 6.40 24.86
C ALA A 498 -9.06 5.67 25.96
N GLY A 499 -7.73 5.77 25.91
CA GLY A 499 -6.84 5.18 26.88
C GLY A 499 -6.87 3.65 26.94
N MET A 500 -7.48 2.97 25.97
CA MET A 500 -7.61 1.51 25.98
C MET A 500 -6.47 0.81 25.25
N LEU A 501 -5.96 1.42 24.18
CA LEU A 501 -5.07 0.75 23.22
C LEU A 501 -3.78 1.54 22.96
N GLN A 502 -2.71 0.81 22.70
CA GLN A 502 -1.47 1.32 22.12
C GLN A 502 -1.14 0.54 20.86
N PHE A 503 -0.88 1.22 19.76
CA PHE A 503 -0.30 0.62 18.57
C PHE A 503 0.44 1.67 17.72
N ALA A 504 1.41 1.21 16.93
CA ALA A 504 2.11 2.04 15.97
C ALA A 504 1.41 1.92 14.60
N PRO A 505 0.97 3.04 14.02
CA PRO A 505 0.48 3.06 12.65
C PRO A 505 1.51 2.49 11.66
N ARG A 506 1.01 1.80 10.64
CA ARG A 506 1.81 1.23 9.55
C ARG A 506 1.57 2.02 8.27
N PHE A 507 2.59 2.15 7.44
CA PHE A 507 2.47 2.82 6.15
C PHE A 507 1.53 2.11 5.17
N ASP A 508 1.40 0.77 5.25
CA ASP A 508 0.46 -0.02 4.45
C ASP A 508 -1.01 0.10 4.93
N GLU A 509 -1.24 0.84 6.02
CA GLU A 509 -2.54 1.07 6.67
C GLU A 509 -3.15 -0.19 7.30
N ASP A 510 -2.41 -1.31 7.33
CA ASP A 510 -2.87 -2.55 7.94
C ASP A 510 -3.08 -2.38 9.45
N THR A 511 -4.18 -2.94 9.95
CA THR A 511 -4.56 -2.93 11.36
C THR A 511 -4.40 -4.35 11.92
N LEU A 512 -3.22 -4.63 12.46
CA LEU A 512 -2.82 -5.98 12.89
C LEU A 512 -2.91 -6.11 14.41
N ALA A 513 -3.77 -7.00 14.90
CA ALA A 513 -4.04 -7.20 16.32
C ALA A 513 -2.79 -7.58 17.15
N PHE A 514 -1.80 -8.24 16.53
CA PHE A 514 -0.54 -8.60 17.19
C PHE A 514 0.27 -7.37 17.64
N PHE A 515 0.17 -6.25 16.89
CA PHE A 515 0.86 -5.00 17.19
C PHE A 515 0.00 -4.01 17.98
N ILE A 516 -1.18 -4.43 18.43
CA ILE A 516 -2.06 -3.65 19.30
C ILE A 516 -1.97 -4.24 20.72
N SER A 517 -1.64 -3.42 21.69
CA SER A 517 -1.60 -3.83 23.09
C SER A 517 -2.56 -2.97 23.93
N PRO A 518 -3.01 -3.46 25.11
CA PRO A 518 -3.68 -2.62 26.09
C PRO A 518 -2.79 -1.44 26.49
N ALA A 519 -3.41 -0.27 26.72
CA ALA A 519 -2.69 0.84 27.32
C ALA A 519 -2.19 0.47 28.71
N SER A 520 -0.98 0.90 29.07
CA SER A 520 -0.30 0.59 30.35
C SER A 520 -0.89 1.36 31.53
#